data_221736a0ddf7617fa8eb44e7e9a68285
#
_entry.id   221736a0ddf7617fa8eb44e7e9a68285
#
_cell.length_a   1.000
_cell.length_b   1.000
_cell.length_c   1.000
_cell.angle_alpha   90.00
_cell.angle_beta   90.00
_cell.angle_gamma   90.00
#
_symmetry.space_group_name_H-M   'P 1'
#
loop_
_entity.id
_entity.type
_entity.pdbx_description
1 polymer ?
#
loop_
_entity_poly.entity_id
_entity_poly.type
_entity_poly.pdbx_seq_one_letter_code
_entity_poly.pdbx_strand_id
1 'polypeptide(L)'
;MDPKQIQEMMVRAQEMQQQMQKKMRETQVEASSGGGAVVARMNGEKQLLSIKIEKDAAGDVEMLQDLVRAAVNEAARKVDAAMQSQIGGMLGGMGLPPGLF
;
A
#
# COMPACT_ATOMS: atom_id res chain seq x y z
N MET A 1 17.37 -33.48 -4.79
CA MET A 1 18.08 -32.19 -4.88
C MET A 1 19.29 -32.21 -3.99
N ASP A 2 20.43 -31.74 -4.49
CA ASP A 2 21.60 -31.68 -3.64
C ASP A 2 21.50 -30.48 -2.65
N PRO A 3 22.25 -30.52 -1.55
CA PRO A 3 22.18 -29.43 -0.55
C PRO A 3 22.53 -28.06 -1.09
N LYS A 4 23.37 -27.97 -2.11
CA LYS A 4 23.78 -26.73 -2.72
C LYS A 4 22.62 -26.07 -3.48
N GLN A 5 21.82 -26.87 -4.19
CA GLN A 5 20.64 -26.36 -4.91
C GLN A 5 19.59 -25.85 -3.93
N ILE A 6 19.39 -26.56 -2.82
CA ILE A 6 18.45 -26.14 -1.78
C ILE A 6 18.88 -24.79 -1.21
N GLN A 7 20.17 -24.64 -0.92
CA GLN A 7 20.74 -23.41 -0.38
C GLN A 7 20.55 -22.23 -1.36
N GLU A 8 20.81 -22.45 -2.65
CA GLU A 8 20.59 -21.45 -3.68
C GLU A 8 19.12 -21.02 -3.77
N MET A 9 18.19 -21.98 -3.68
CA MET A 9 16.76 -21.67 -3.67
C MET A 9 16.36 -20.85 -2.46
N MET A 10 16.90 -21.14 -1.30
CA MET A 10 16.62 -20.38 -0.07
C MET A 10 17.12 -18.93 -0.19
N VAL A 11 18.32 -18.74 -0.74
CA VAL A 11 18.88 -17.40 -0.95
C VAL A 11 18.00 -16.59 -1.91
N ARG A 12 17.55 -17.20 -3.00
CA ARG A 12 16.67 -16.54 -3.97
C ARG A 12 15.33 -16.16 -3.35
N ALA A 13 14.77 -17.05 -2.53
CA ALA A 13 13.51 -16.78 -1.82
C ALA A 13 13.65 -15.59 -0.88
N GLN A 14 14.76 -15.51 -0.15
CA GLN A 14 15.04 -14.37 0.73
C GLN A 14 15.20 -13.07 -0.05
N GLU A 15 15.91 -13.11 -1.16
CA GLU A 15 16.11 -11.93 -2.02
C GLU A 15 14.77 -11.43 -2.58
N MET A 16 13.92 -12.34 -3.03
CA MET A 16 12.58 -11.98 -3.53
C MET A 16 11.74 -11.35 -2.44
N GLN A 17 11.78 -11.90 -1.23
CA GLN A 17 11.05 -11.35 -0.09
C GLN A 17 11.52 -9.93 0.24
N GLN A 18 12.83 -9.71 0.25
CA GLN A 18 13.41 -8.39 0.51
C GLN A 18 13.01 -7.38 -0.57
N GLN A 19 13.00 -7.80 -1.84
CA GLN A 19 12.58 -6.95 -2.94
C GLN A 19 11.11 -6.58 -2.84
N MET A 20 10.26 -7.52 -2.46
CA MET A 20 8.83 -7.26 -2.25
C MET A 20 8.61 -6.26 -1.12
N GLN A 21 9.30 -6.45 0.01
CA GLN A 21 9.20 -5.52 1.14
C GLN A 21 9.66 -4.12 0.76
N LYS A 22 10.75 -4.02 0.03
CA LYS A 22 11.26 -2.74 -0.47
C LYS A 22 10.22 -2.08 -1.38
N LYS A 23 9.65 -2.83 -2.30
CA LYS A 23 8.64 -2.33 -3.22
C LYS A 23 7.39 -1.85 -2.48
N MET A 24 6.98 -2.57 -1.45
CA MET A 24 5.86 -2.16 -0.60
C MET A 24 6.14 -0.85 0.11
N ARG A 25 7.35 -0.70 0.70
CA ARG A 25 7.72 0.54 1.38
C ARG A 25 7.81 1.72 0.43
N GLU A 26 8.24 1.49 -0.81
CA GLU A 26 8.38 2.54 -1.81
C GLU A 26 7.06 2.90 -2.49
N THR A 27 6.08 2.01 -2.45
CA THR A 27 4.75 2.28 -2.98
C THR A 27 4.03 3.26 -2.07
N GLN A 28 3.54 4.37 -2.63
CA GLN A 28 2.84 5.40 -1.88
C GLN A 28 1.50 5.69 -2.54
N VAL A 29 0.50 5.87 -1.72
CA VAL A 29 -0.83 6.31 -2.14
C VAL A 29 -1.19 7.58 -1.40
N GLU A 30 -2.08 8.35 -1.99
CA GLU A 30 -2.60 9.57 -1.40
C GLU A 30 -4.12 9.55 -1.49
N ALA A 31 -4.77 9.92 -0.40
CA ALA A 31 -6.23 10.01 -0.34
C ALA A 31 -6.63 11.27 0.40
N SER A 32 -7.76 11.84 0.01
CA SER A 32 -8.26 13.06 0.62
C SER A 32 -9.72 12.91 1.04
N SER A 33 -10.15 13.79 1.93
CA SER A 33 -11.53 13.90 2.35
C SER A 33 -11.92 15.38 2.48
N GLY A 34 -13.23 15.64 2.49
CA GLY A 34 -13.74 17.01 2.62
C GLY A 34 -13.30 17.95 1.52
N GLY A 35 -13.21 17.46 0.27
CA GLY A 35 -12.78 18.28 -0.84
C GLY A 35 -11.31 18.70 -0.80
N GLY A 36 -10.47 17.90 -0.14
CA GLY A 36 -9.05 18.20 0.02
C GLY A 36 -8.68 18.81 1.35
N ALA A 37 -9.65 18.94 2.27
CA ALA A 37 -9.39 19.54 3.59
C ALA A 37 -8.43 18.68 4.42
N VAL A 38 -8.45 17.37 4.26
CA VAL A 38 -7.51 16.45 4.88
C VAL A 38 -6.93 15.54 3.79
N VAL A 39 -5.60 15.43 3.77
CA VAL A 39 -4.89 14.56 2.82
C VAL A 39 -4.01 13.61 3.61
N ALA A 40 -4.18 12.30 3.37
CA ALA A 40 -3.41 11.25 4.00
C ALA A 40 -2.52 10.57 2.96
N ARG A 41 -1.26 10.33 3.32
CA ARG A 41 -0.32 9.55 2.49
C ARG A 41 0.08 8.30 3.25
N MET A 42 0.10 7.17 2.54
CA MET A 42 0.34 5.85 3.12
C MET A 42 1.21 5.03 2.18
N ASN A 43 2.07 4.17 2.73
CA ASN A 43 2.86 3.26 1.91
C ASN A 43 2.17 1.89 1.76
N GLY A 44 2.79 1.00 0.99
CA GLY A 44 2.26 -0.34 0.72
C GLY A 44 2.21 -1.25 1.95
N GLU A 45 2.91 -0.91 3.02
CA GLU A 45 2.83 -1.62 4.30
C GLU A 45 1.74 -1.06 5.21
N LYS A 46 0.92 -0.14 4.68
CA LYS A 46 -0.14 0.57 5.41
C LYS A 46 0.38 1.42 6.57
N GLN A 47 1.60 1.92 6.43
CA GLN A 47 2.11 2.92 7.34
C GLN A 47 1.64 4.30 6.89
N LEU A 48 1.06 5.05 7.80
CA LEU A 48 0.68 6.42 7.54
C LEU A 48 1.92 7.29 7.54
N LEU A 49 2.22 7.90 6.40
CA LEU A 49 3.45 8.69 6.21
C LEU A 49 3.25 10.15 6.55
N SER A 50 2.08 10.70 6.24
CA SER A 50 1.76 12.11 6.54
C SER A 50 0.27 12.35 6.53
N ILE A 51 -0.12 13.36 7.28
CA ILE A 51 -1.47 13.95 7.22
C ILE A 51 -1.31 15.45 7.07
N LYS A 52 -1.98 16.01 6.08
CA LYS A 52 -2.07 17.45 5.88
C LYS A 52 -3.49 17.89 6.14
N ILE A 53 -3.63 18.93 6.94
CA ILE A 53 -4.92 19.48 7.34
C ILE A 53 -4.94 20.96 6.97
N GLU A 54 -5.97 21.39 6.24
CA GLU A 54 -6.18 22.80 5.96
C GLU A 54 -6.56 23.54 7.25
N LYS A 55 -6.10 24.79 7.36
CA LYS A 55 -6.32 25.60 8.55
C LYS A 55 -7.81 25.75 8.88
N ASP A 56 -8.64 25.94 7.88
CA ASP A 56 -10.07 26.14 8.06
C ASP A 56 -10.76 24.90 8.65
N ALA A 57 -10.24 23.69 8.33
CA ALA A 57 -10.77 22.45 8.87
C ALA A 57 -10.43 22.27 10.36
N ALA A 58 -9.37 22.89 10.84
CA ALA A 58 -8.92 22.77 12.23
C ALA A 58 -9.83 23.47 13.23
N GLY A 59 -10.73 24.34 12.77
CA GLY A 59 -11.66 25.08 13.63
C GLY A 59 -12.82 24.26 14.17
N ASP A 60 -13.12 23.11 13.55
CA ASP A 60 -14.18 22.20 13.97
C ASP A 60 -13.58 20.82 14.24
N VAL A 61 -13.33 20.52 15.51
CA VAL A 61 -12.62 19.31 15.92
C VAL A 61 -13.42 18.05 15.59
N GLU A 62 -14.74 18.06 15.79
CA GLU A 62 -15.56 16.88 15.48
C GLU A 62 -15.58 16.57 14.00
N MET A 63 -15.75 17.58 13.16
CA MET A 63 -15.67 17.43 11.72
C MET A 63 -14.27 16.95 11.30
N LEU A 64 -13.23 17.52 11.89
CA LEU A 64 -11.85 17.15 11.59
C LEU A 64 -11.57 15.68 11.89
N GLN A 65 -12.07 15.17 13.03
CA GLN A 65 -11.91 13.75 13.38
C GLN A 65 -12.52 12.86 12.33
N ASP A 66 -13.71 13.18 11.84
CA ASP A 66 -14.38 12.40 10.79
C ASP A 66 -13.61 12.47 9.46
N LEU A 67 -13.11 13.64 9.10
CA LEU A 67 -12.36 13.83 7.87
C LEU A 67 -11.02 13.06 7.90
N VAL A 68 -10.32 13.06 9.03
CA VAL A 68 -9.07 12.30 9.19
C VAL A 68 -9.35 10.82 9.06
N ARG A 69 -10.37 10.30 9.75
CA ARG A 69 -10.75 8.90 9.66
C ARG A 69 -11.07 8.50 8.22
N ALA A 70 -11.86 9.32 7.53
CA ALA A 70 -12.23 9.05 6.14
C ALA A 70 -11.01 9.02 5.19
N ALA A 71 -10.08 9.98 5.34
CA ALA A 71 -8.89 10.04 4.51
C ALA A 71 -7.96 8.84 4.75
N VAL A 72 -7.74 8.47 6.00
CA VAL A 72 -6.88 7.34 6.37
C VAL A 72 -7.48 6.03 5.86
N ASN A 73 -8.77 5.81 6.05
CA ASN A 73 -9.45 4.61 5.59
C ASN A 73 -9.44 4.50 4.07
N GLU A 74 -9.60 5.62 3.37
CA GLU A 74 -9.53 5.64 1.91
C GLU A 74 -8.12 5.33 1.43
N ALA A 75 -7.09 5.87 2.09
CA ALA A 75 -5.69 5.55 1.78
C ALA A 75 -5.44 4.05 1.95
N ALA A 76 -5.95 3.43 3.01
CA ALA A 76 -5.81 1.99 3.23
C ALA A 76 -6.46 1.18 2.10
N ARG A 77 -7.65 1.58 1.63
CA ARG A 77 -8.30 0.93 0.49
C ARG A 77 -7.49 1.06 -0.79
N LYS A 78 -6.88 2.22 -1.02
CA LYS A 78 -6.01 2.44 -2.17
C LYS A 78 -4.75 1.57 -2.11
N VAL A 79 -4.18 1.37 -0.93
CA VAL A 79 -3.05 0.46 -0.75
C VAL A 79 -3.46 -0.96 -1.13
N ASP A 80 -4.59 -1.44 -0.63
CA ASP A 80 -5.08 -2.78 -0.95
C ASP A 80 -5.28 -2.95 -2.46
N ALA A 81 -5.87 -1.95 -3.13
CA ALA A 81 -6.07 -1.98 -4.57
C ALA A 81 -4.75 -1.97 -5.33
N ALA A 82 -3.79 -1.17 -4.90
CA ALA A 82 -2.46 -1.11 -5.53
C ALA A 82 -1.71 -2.44 -5.38
N MET A 83 -1.79 -3.06 -4.21
CA MET A 83 -1.15 -4.36 -3.96
C MET A 83 -1.81 -5.47 -4.78
N GLN A 84 -3.13 -5.50 -4.88
CA GLN A 84 -3.85 -6.43 -5.73
C GLN A 84 -3.44 -6.29 -7.20
N SER A 85 -3.33 -5.06 -7.68
CA SER A 85 -2.90 -4.78 -9.04
C SER A 85 -1.49 -5.29 -9.32
N GLN A 86 -0.56 -5.12 -8.37
CA GLN A 86 0.80 -5.62 -8.50
C GLN A 86 0.84 -7.14 -8.51
N ILE A 87 0.08 -7.80 -7.64
CA ILE A 87 0.00 -9.27 -7.59
C ILE A 87 -0.63 -9.81 -8.88
N GLY A 88 -1.71 -9.18 -9.35
CA GLY A 88 -2.36 -9.54 -10.60
C GLY A 88 -1.43 -9.42 -11.80
N GLY A 89 -0.62 -8.37 -11.83
CA GLY A 89 0.39 -8.17 -12.87
C GLY A 89 1.47 -9.26 -12.86
N MET A 90 1.94 -9.65 -11.68
CA MET A 90 2.91 -10.73 -11.53
C MET A 90 2.33 -12.07 -11.99
N LEU A 91 1.10 -12.37 -11.60
CA LEU A 91 0.44 -13.63 -11.96
C LEU A 91 0.04 -13.65 -13.44
N GLY A 92 -0.32 -12.51 -14.00
CA GLY A 92 -0.54 -12.37 -15.44
C GLY A 92 0.72 -12.66 -16.25
N GLY A 93 1.88 -12.22 -15.74
CA GLY A 93 3.17 -12.52 -16.34
C GLY A 93 3.57 -13.98 -16.27
N MET A 94 2.95 -14.76 -15.37
CA MET A 94 3.16 -16.20 -15.26
C MET A 94 2.17 -17.02 -16.12
N GLY A 95 1.32 -16.33 -16.90
CA GLY A 95 0.36 -16.99 -17.79
C GLY A 95 -0.90 -17.50 -17.10
N LEU A 96 -1.15 -17.12 -15.87
CA LEU A 96 -2.35 -17.51 -15.14
C LEU A 96 -3.56 -16.67 -15.56
N PRO A 97 -4.77 -17.27 -15.66
CA PRO A 97 -5.95 -16.49 -16.05
C PRO A 97 -6.33 -15.48 -14.97
N PRO A 98 -6.72 -14.25 -15.38
CA PRO A 98 -7.09 -13.20 -14.42
C PRO A 98 -8.29 -13.55 -13.53
N GLY A 99 -9.13 -14.47 -13.94
CA GLY A 99 -10.32 -14.87 -13.20
C GLY A 99 -10.09 -15.76 -11.97
N LEU A 100 -8.83 -16.08 -11.65
CA LEU A 100 -8.47 -16.84 -10.45
C LEU A 100 -8.36 -15.98 -9.19
N PHE A 101 -8.56 -14.68 -9.30
CA PHE A 101 -8.40 -13.72 -8.20
C PHE A 101 -9.64 -12.93 -7.90
#